data_b201f1d31e9127dd0d12c2e5bc4d907b
#
_entry.id   b201f1d31e9127dd0d12c2e5bc4d907b
#
_cell.length_a   1.000
_cell.length_b   1.000
_cell.length_c   1.000
_cell.angle_alpha   90.00
_cell.angle_beta   90.00
_cell.angle_gamma   90.00
#
_symmetry.space_group_name_H-M   'P 1'
#
loop_
_entity.id
_entity.type
_entity.pdbx_description
1 polymer ?
#
loop_
_entity_poly.entity_id
_entity_poly.type
_entity_poly.pdbx_seq_one_letter_code
_entity_poly.pdbx_strand_id
1 'polypeptide(L)'
;MKTINHEELKQMLDRKENFRLVMALADWAYQAKHIPGSLHFPTMREALQSLNKEDEIVVYCSDENCIASTALGQLLERNGYTHVLHFAGGLAEWEEAGYPLEGEWVEEKER
;
A
#
# COMPACT_ATOMS: atom_id res chain seq x y z
N MET A 1 -13.23 6.09 2.04
CA MET A 1 -11.78 6.13 2.32
C MET A 1 -11.25 7.53 2.08
N LYS A 2 -10.37 7.96 2.96
CA LYS A 2 -9.68 9.22 2.74
C LYS A 2 -8.45 8.98 1.86
N THR A 3 -8.22 9.86 0.89
CA THR A 3 -7.07 9.77 0.00
C THR A 3 -5.90 10.54 0.58
N ILE A 4 -4.70 9.95 0.51
CA ILE A 4 -3.48 10.64 0.92
C ILE A 4 -2.50 10.67 -0.25
N ASN A 5 -1.55 11.61 -0.20
CA ASN A 5 -0.54 11.74 -1.24
C ASN A 5 0.79 11.17 -0.76
N HIS A 6 1.82 11.22 -1.66
CA HIS A 6 3.11 10.63 -1.32
C HIS A 6 3.79 11.33 -0.16
N GLU A 7 3.60 12.63 0.00
CA GLU A 7 4.22 13.34 1.11
C GLU A 7 3.64 12.90 2.44
N GLU A 8 2.33 12.73 2.49
CA GLU A 8 1.67 12.27 3.70
C GLU A 8 2.10 10.86 4.06
N LEU A 9 2.17 9.97 3.07
CA LEU A 9 2.60 8.60 3.32
C LEU A 9 4.06 8.56 3.76
N LYS A 10 4.92 9.36 3.10
CA LYS A 10 6.33 9.39 3.47
C LYS A 10 6.50 9.84 4.92
N GLN A 11 5.72 10.83 5.36
CA GLN A 11 5.77 11.28 6.74
C GLN A 11 5.34 10.18 7.71
N MET A 12 4.31 9.42 7.37
CA MET A 12 3.88 8.31 8.23
C MET A 12 4.98 7.28 8.39
N LEU A 13 5.66 6.95 7.30
CA LEU A 13 6.76 5.99 7.34
C LEU A 13 7.96 6.53 8.10
N ASP A 14 8.32 7.78 7.87
CA ASP A 14 9.48 8.39 8.54
C ASP A 14 9.28 8.53 10.04
N ARG A 15 8.05 8.80 10.46
CA ARG A 15 7.72 8.91 11.88
C ARG A 15 7.50 7.55 12.52
N LYS A 16 7.56 6.48 11.73
CA LYS A 16 7.33 5.11 12.19
C LYS A 16 5.99 4.96 12.90
N GLU A 17 4.97 5.58 12.30
CA GLU A 17 3.63 5.47 12.84
C GLU A 17 3.14 4.04 12.75
N ASN A 18 2.25 3.66 13.66
CA ASN A 18 1.74 2.30 13.70
C ASN A 18 0.61 2.13 12.71
N PHE A 19 0.91 1.67 11.51
CA PHE A 19 -0.11 1.43 10.49
C PHE A 19 0.34 0.27 9.61
N ARG A 20 -0.60 -0.24 8.82
CA ARG A 20 -0.35 -1.32 7.87
C ARG A 20 -0.44 -0.76 6.46
N LEU A 21 0.64 -0.91 5.71
CA LEU A 21 0.68 -0.48 4.32
C LEU A 21 0.49 -1.72 3.46
N VAL A 22 -0.58 -1.76 2.67
CA VAL A 22 -0.96 -2.98 1.94
C VAL A 22 -1.02 -2.71 0.45
N MET A 23 -0.25 -3.48 -0.30
CA MET A 23 -0.25 -3.40 -1.75
C MET A 23 -1.31 -4.35 -2.32
N ALA A 24 -2.19 -3.81 -3.17
CA ALA A 24 -3.34 -4.54 -3.70
C ALA A 24 -3.10 -4.96 -5.13
N LEU A 25 -2.05 -5.76 -5.37
CA LEU A 25 -1.74 -6.27 -6.70
C LEU A 25 -1.41 -7.75 -6.61
N ALA A 26 -1.18 -8.38 -7.75
CA ALA A 26 -0.80 -9.78 -7.78
C ALA A 26 0.55 -9.99 -7.11
N ASP A 27 0.79 -11.22 -6.67
CA ASP A 27 2.02 -11.57 -5.96
C ASP A 27 3.27 -11.21 -6.76
N TRP A 28 3.28 -11.52 -8.06
CA TRP A 28 4.46 -11.22 -8.88
C TRP A 28 4.74 -9.71 -8.93
N ALA A 29 3.70 -8.90 -8.92
CA ALA A 29 3.87 -7.45 -8.96
C ALA A 29 4.47 -6.93 -7.67
N TYR A 30 4.02 -7.48 -6.54
CA TYR A 30 4.57 -7.11 -5.24
C TYR A 30 6.05 -7.48 -5.17
N GLN A 31 6.39 -8.69 -5.60
CA GLN A 31 7.78 -9.12 -5.56
C GLN A 31 8.65 -8.32 -6.51
N ALA A 32 8.09 -7.87 -7.62
CA ALA A 32 8.84 -7.08 -8.58
C ALA A 32 9.21 -5.71 -8.01
N LYS A 33 8.25 -5.05 -7.37
CA LYS A 33 8.47 -3.69 -6.90
C LYS A 33 7.40 -3.32 -5.88
N HIS A 34 7.81 -2.84 -4.71
CA HIS A 34 6.87 -2.40 -3.68
C HIS A 34 7.52 -1.36 -2.79
N ILE A 35 6.70 -0.60 -2.06
CA ILE A 35 7.19 0.38 -1.11
C ILE A 35 7.74 -0.37 0.11
N PRO A 36 8.94 0.00 0.62
CA PRO A 36 9.51 -0.69 1.78
C PRO A 36 8.54 -0.71 2.95
N GLY A 37 8.43 -1.88 3.56
CA GLY A 37 7.54 -2.07 4.71
C GLY A 37 6.11 -2.42 4.34
N SER A 38 5.78 -2.48 3.04
CA SER A 38 4.42 -2.83 2.66
C SER A 38 4.19 -4.34 2.77
N LEU A 39 2.91 -4.68 2.96
CA LEU A 39 2.45 -6.06 3.07
C LEU A 39 1.68 -6.42 1.81
N HIS A 40 1.60 -7.72 1.57
CA HIS A 40 0.82 -8.24 0.45
C HIS A 40 0.12 -9.50 0.92
N PHE A 41 -1.14 -9.65 0.54
CA PHE A 41 -1.92 -10.85 0.86
C PHE A 41 -2.37 -11.49 -0.44
N PRO A 42 -2.18 -12.81 -0.59
CA PRO A 42 -2.55 -13.49 -1.84
C PRO A 42 -4.03 -13.40 -2.17
N THR A 43 -4.89 -13.31 -1.15
CA THR A 43 -6.33 -13.20 -1.36
C THR A 43 -6.91 -12.18 -0.40
N MET A 44 -8.08 -11.65 -0.74
CA MET A 44 -8.79 -10.73 0.14
C MET A 44 -9.19 -11.40 1.45
N ARG A 45 -9.48 -12.71 1.40
CA ARG A 45 -9.78 -13.46 2.62
C ARG A 45 -8.60 -13.41 3.59
N GLU A 46 -7.38 -13.61 3.09
CA GLU A 46 -6.21 -13.59 3.96
C GLU A 46 -5.96 -12.20 4.52
N ALA A 47 -6.23 -11.17 3.74
CA ALA A 47 -6.14 -9.80 4.25
C ALA A 47 -7.10 -9.61 5.43
N LEU A 48 -8.34 -10.05 5.28
CA LEU A 48 -9.32 -9.92 6.35
C LEU A 48 -8.94 -10.72 7.59
N GLN A 49 -8.30 -11.87 7.42
CA GLN A 49 -7.87 -12.70 8.55
C GLN A 49 -6.67 -12.12 9.27
N SER A 50 -5.81 -11.40 8.55
CA SER A 50 -4.53 -10.94 9.10
C SER A 50 -4.59 -9.52 9.67
N LEU A 51 -5.50 -8.70 9.17
CA LEU A 51 -5.61 -7.30 9.58
C LEU A 51 -6.69 -7.15 10.65
N ASN A 52 -6.41 -6.33 11.65
CA ASN A 52 -7.37 -6.06 12.71
C ASN A 52 -8.22 -4.85 12.36
N LYS A 53 -9.48 -4.86 12.80
CA LYS A 53 -10.41 -3.80 12.45
C LYS A 53 -10.02 -2.45 13.03
N GLU A 54 -9.23 -2.46 14.09
CA GLU A 54 -8.74 -1.23 14.71
C GLU A 54 -7.47 -0.70 14.07
N ASP A 55 -6.84 -1.48 13.20
CA ASP A 55 -5.59 -1.05 12.55
C ASP A 55 -5.85 0.14 11.64
N GLU A 56 -4.89 1.05 11.60
CA GLU A 56 -4.85 2.05 10.55
C GLU A 56 -4.22 1.40 9.33
N ILE A 57 -4.90 1.46 8.19
CA ILE A 57 -4.50 0.74 7.00
C ILE A 57 -4.42 1.70 5.83
N VAL A 58 -3.31 1.65 5.08
CA VAL A 58 -3.16 2.39 3.83
C VAL A 58 -3.09 1.36 2.71
N VAL A 59 -4.01 1.47 1.75
CA VAL A 59 -3.99 0.58 0.58
C VAL A 59 -3.46 1.33 -0.62
N TYR A 60 -2.70 0.64 -1.48
CA TYR A 60 -2.16 1.25 -2.69
C TYR A 60 -1.99 0.20 -3.78
N CYS A 61 -1.76 0.69 -4.99
CA CYS A 61 -1.68 -0.15 -6.18
C CYS A 61 -0.56 0.41 -7.07
N SER A 62 -0.61 0.16 -8.37
CA SER A 62 0.45 0.60 -9.27
C SER A 62 0.37 2.10 -9.60
N ASP A 63 -0.84 2.60 -9.88
CA ASP A 63 -1.02 4.01 -10.21
C ASP A 63 -2.49 4.40 -9.99
N GLU A 64 -2.81 5.66 -10.34
CA GLU A 64 -4.14 6.19 -10.06
C GLU A 64 -5.24 5.52 -10.87
N ASN A 65 -4.89 4.82 -11.94
CA ASN A 65 -5.88 4.15 -12.80
C ASN A 65 -6.17 2.72 -12.34
N CYS A 66 -5.44 2.22 -11.36
CA CYS A 66 -5.63 0.86 -10.86
C CYS A 66 -6.80 0.83 -9.88
N ILE A 67 -7.73 -0.10 -10.08
CA ILE A 67 -8.91 -0.19 -9.22
C ILE A 67 -8.76 -1.19 -8.08
N ALA A 68 -7.69 -1.97 -8.06
CA ALA A 68 -7.54 -3.02 -7.06
C ALA A 68 -7.47 -2.48 -5.64
N SER A 69 -6.74 -1.38 -5.43
CA SER A 69 -6.64 -0.81 -4.08
C SER A 69 -7.97 -0.20 -3.63
N THR A 70 -8.71 0.41 -4.55
CA THR A 70 -10.03 0.93 -4.23
C THR A 70 -10.96 -0.22 -3.81
N ALA A 71 -10.91 -1.32 -4.56
CA ALA A 71 -11.74 -2.49 -4.25
C ALA A 71 -11.38 -3.07 -2.89
N LEU A 72 -10.09 -3.19 -2.59
CA LEU A 72 -9.65 -3.71 -1.31
C LEU A 72 -10.08 -2.80 -0.17
N GLY A 73 -9.88 -1.48 -0.33
CA GLY A 73 -10.27 -0.53 0.71
C GLY A 73 -11.77 -0.57 0.98
N GLN A 74 -12.58 -0.64 -0.09
CA GLN A 74 -14.02 -0.73 0.09
C GLN A 74 -14.44 -2.02 0.77
N LEU A 75 -13.76 -3.12 0.43
CA LEU A 75 -14.05 -4.39 1.08
C LEU A 75 -13.75 -4.32 2.58
N LEU A 76 -12.61 -3.72 2.94
CA LEU A 76 -12.26 -3.55 4.33
C LEU A 76 -13.31 -2.71 5.06
N GLU A 77 -13.74 -1.61 4.45
CA GLU A 77 -14.74 -0.75 5.09
C GLU A 77 -16.06 -1.47 5.30
N ARG A 78 -16.47 -2.29 4.33
CA ARG A 78 -17.70 -3.07 4.47
C ARG A 78 -17.61 -4.11 5.58
N ASN A 79 -16.40 -4.49 5.95
CA ASN A 79 -16.18 -5.48 6.99
C ASN A 79 -15.84 -4.85 8.35
N GLY A 80 -16.13 -3.56 8.51
CA GLY A 80 -16.01 -2.92 9.80
C GLY A 80 -14.66 -2.28 10.10
N TYR A 81 -13.79 -2.18 9.11
CA TYR A 81 -12.52 -1.48 9.26
C TYR A 81 -12.78 0.02 9.13
N THR A 82 -12.44 0.80 10.16
CA THR A 82 -12.83 2.20 10.22
C THR A 82 -11.70 3.18 9.90
N HIS A 83 -10.47 2.70 9.77
CA HIS A 83 -9.32 3.57 9.55
C HIS A 83 -8.59 3.19 8.28
N VAL A 84 -9.27 3.25 7.14
CA VAL A 84 -8.70 2.88 5.85
C VAL A 84 -8.40 4.12 5.04
N LEU A 85 -7.14 4.26 4.63
CA LEU A 85 -6.68 5.36 3.79
C LEU A 85 -6.28 4.81 2.43
N HIS A 86 -6.35 5.64 1.41
CA HIS A 86 -6.04 5.24 0.04
C HIS A 86 -4.93 6.11 -0.53
N PHE A 87 -3.77 5.50 -0.79
CA PHE A 87 -2.69 6.18 -1.51
C PHE A 87 -2.93 5.97 -3.00
N ALA A 88 -3.73 6.84 -3.57
CA ALA A 88 -4.28 6.66 -4.92
C ALA A 88 -3.23 6.67 -6.02
N GLY A 89 -2.17 7.46 -5.86
CA GLY A 89 -1.12 7.54 -6.87
C GLY A 89 -0.25 6.30 -6.97
N GLY A 90 -0.20 5.51 -5.92
CA GLY A 90 0.45 4.21 -5.91
C GLY A 90 1.95 4.27 -6.20
N LEU A 91 2.45 3.16 -6.75
CA LEU A 91 3.87 3.05 -7.05
C LEU A 91 4.36 4.14 -7.99
N ALA A 92 3.55 4.52 -8.98
CA ALA A 92 3.96 5.52 -9.95
C ALA A 92 4.25 6.86 -9.28
N GLU A 93 3.36 7.30 -8.40
CA GLU A 93 3.57 8.56 -7.69
C GLU A 93 4.76 8.49 -6.75
N TRP A 94 4.91 7.37 -6.04
CA TRP A 94 6.01 7.17 -5.10
C TRP A 94 7.35 7.20 -5.83
N GLU A 95 7.44 6.48 -6.95
CA GLU A 95 8.66 6.38 -7.72
C GLU A 95 9.02 7.73 -8.37
N GLU A 96 8.01 8.44 -8.87
CA GLU A 96 8.22 9.74 -9.48
C GLU A 96 8.75 10.76 -8.48
N ALA A 97 8.35 10.61 -7.22
CA ALA A 97 8.85 11.49 -6.16
C ALA A 97 10.29 11.17 -5.75
N GLY A 98 10.86 10.07 -6.28
CA GLY A 98 12.23 9.72 -5.98
C GLY A 98 12.41 8.96 -4.67
N TYR A 99 11.34 8.42 -4.12
CA TYR A 99 11.42 7.70 -2.85
C TYR A 99 11.83 6.24 -3.08
N PRO A 100 12.40 5.57 -2.06
CA PRO A 100 12.97 4.24 -2.24
C PRO A 100 11.92 3.16 -2.47
N LEU A 101 12.30 2.16 -3.23
CA LEU A 101 11.48 0.98 -3.52
C LEU A 101 12.30 -0.26 -3.24
N GLU A 102 11.62 -1.37 -3.00
CA GLU A 102 12.24 -2.69 -2.85
C GLU A 102 11.61 -3.65 -3.86
N GLY A 103 12.34 -4.71 -4.18
CA GLY A 103 11.82 -5.75 -5.06
C GLY A 103 12.84 -6.21 -6.07
N GLU A 104 12.50 -7.32 -6.77
CA GLU A 104 13.41 -7.95 -7.71
C GLU A 104 13.76 -7.08 -8.90
N TRP A 105 12.85 -6.19 -9.29
CA TRP A 105 13.04 -5.33 -10.45
C TRP A 105 13.66 -3.98 -10.09
N VAL A 106 13.95 -3.75 -8.82
CA VAL A 106 14.51 -2.47 -8.39
C VAL A 106 16.02 -2.52 -8.55
N GLU A 107 16.57 -1.57 -9.32
CA GLU A 107 17.98 -1.47 -9.51
C GLU A 107 18.65 -0.95 -8.28
N GLU A 108 19.71 -1.62 -7.85
CA GLU A 108 20.46 -1.12 -6.73
C GLU A 108 21.52 -0.21 -7.20
N LYS A 109 21.40 0.97 -6.84
CA LYS A 109 22.33 1.91 -7.29
C LYS A 109 23.40 2.08 -6.36
N GLU A 110 23.57 1.86 -5.81
CA GLU A 110 24.44 2.08 -5.07
C GLU A 110 25.26 1.72 -4.89
N ARG A 111 25.28 1.50 -4.99
CA ARG A 111 26.09 1.02 -4.61
C ARG A 111 27.20 1.40 -4.97
#